data_a1b913dc823c9aa7373d0ab87941b995
#
_entry.id   a1b913dc823c9aa7373d0ab87941b995
#
_cell.length_a   1.000
_cell.length_b   1.000
_cell.length_c   1.000
_cell.angle_alpha   90.00
_cell.angle_beta   90.00
_cell.angle_gamma   90.00
#
_symmetry.space_group_name_H-M   'P 1'
#
loop_
_entity.id
_entity.type
_entity.pdbx_description
1 polymer ?
#
loop_
_entity_poly.entity_id
_entity_poly.type
_entity_poly.pdbx_seq_one_letter_code
_entity_poly.pdbx_strand_id
1 'polypeptide(L)'
;MREGGNSGVRRGSHRGSARAPVGAGTLTMKSIVLLIALGAIALPMTHAAQTKTESLVLGGGCFWCTEAAYELLRGVKSVVSGYSGGKELNPTYEQICAKVTGHAEVIKIEFDPAAVTLEKLLEFFWQVHNPTQVGGQGNDKGPQYRSIILFADATQKAAAEKSKAAAANVFRDPITTEIVPLEKFWPAEEYHQDYFRRNPNAGYCSYVIAPKVKKLKQSIAEEKAGKK
;
A
#
# COMPACT_ATOMS: atom_id res chain seq x y z
N MET A 1 16.64 -52.61 27.12
CA MET A 1 18.05 -52.70 27.56
C MET A 1 18.46 -51.29 27.92
N ARG A 2 18.50 -51.08 29.21
CA ARG A 2 19.55 -50.64 30.14
C ARG A 2 19.93 -49.19 29.92
N GLU A 3 19.49 -48.28 30.84
CA GLU A 3 20.13 -47.94 32.14
C GLU A 3 21.44 -47.21 31.90
N GLY A 4 21.74 -46.13 32.51
CA GLY A 4 21.64 -45.56 33.83
C GLY A 4 22.56 -44.38 33.85
N GLY A 5 22.51 -43.48 34.68
CA GLY A 5 22.69 -43.27 36.06
C GLY A 5 23.46 -41.99 36.23
N ASN A 6 23.02 -41.14 37.02
CA ASN A 6 23.03 -40.88 38.45
C ASN A 6 24.28 -40.10 38.94
N SER A 7 23.93 -39.10 39.73
CA SER A 7 24.55 -38.55 40.94
C SER A 7 25.77 -37.63 40.81
N GLY A 8 25.79 -36.50 41.46
CA GLY A 8 26.22 -36.31 42.80
C GLY A 8 26.23 -34.89 43.34
N VAL A 9 25.52 -34.75 44.38
CA VAL A 9 25.47 -33.72 45.43
C VAL A 9 26.85 -33.47 46.04
N ARG A 10 27.18 -32.20 46.39
CA ARG A 10 27.77 -31.90 47.70
C ARG A 10 27.57 -30.45 48.12
N ARG A 11 27.06 -30.32 49.33
CA ARG A 11 26.95 -29.16 50.22
C ARG A 11 28.32 -28.83 50.82
N GLY A 12 28.50 -27.57 51.22
CA GLY A 12 29.59 -27.12 52.08
C GLY A 12 29.26 -25.80 52.71
N SER A 13 28.76 -25.81 53.90
CA SER A 13 28.59 -24.72 54.84
C SER A 13 29.90 -24.42 55.56
N HIS A 14 30.19 -23.13 55.84
CA HIS A 14 30.84 -22.78 57.11
C HIS A 14 30.55 -21.35 57.54
N ARG A 15 30.24 -21.25 58.81
CA ARG A 15 30.00 -20.06 59.67
C ARG A 15 31.30 -19.48 60.19
N GLY A 16 31.24 -18.23 60.65
CA GLY A 16 32.20 -17.57 61.60
C GLY A 16 32.03 -16.07 61.51
N SER A 17 31.30 -15.44 62.31
CA SER A 17 31.37 -15.00 63.73
C SER A 17 32.42 -13.90 64.00
N ALA A 18 31.85 -12.75 64.39
CA ALA A 18 32.18 -11.89 65.53
C ALA A 18 33.08 -10.67 65.41
N ARG A 19 32.55 -9.58 65.79
CA ARG A 19 32.85 -8.54 66.82
C ARG A 19 33.21 -7.15 66.32
N ALA A 20 32.36 -6.22 66.81
CA ALA A 20 32.69 -4.76 66.99
C ALA A 20 33.67 -4.55 68.11
N PRO A 21 34.24 -3.36 68.35
CA PRO A 21 33.50 -2.21 68.84
C PRO A 21 34.02 -0.77 68.49
N VAL A 22 33.12 0.20 68.68
CA VAL A 22 33.21 1.52 69.33
C VAL A 22 34.27 2.52 68.90
N GLY A 23 33.84 3.68 68.45
CA GLY A 23 34.62 4.94 68.44
C GLY A 23 33.65 6.11 68.12
N ALA A 24 33.27 6.82 69.21
CA ALA A 24 32.48 8.06 69.14
C ALA A 24 33.31 9.24 68.60
N GLY A 25 32.72 9.96 67.65
CA GLY A 25 33.23 11.20 67.16
C GLY A 25 32.09 12.10 66.68
N THR A 26 31.60 12.93 67.61
CA THR A 26 30.65 14.01 67.32
C THR A 26 31.33 15.10 66.50
N LEU A 27 30.94 15.29 65.26
CA LEU A 27 31.20 16.54 64.53
C LEU A 27 29.86 17.03 63.93
N THR A 28 29.41 18.13 64.56
CA THR A 28 28.34 18.97 64.07
C THR A 28 28.72 19.63 62.76
N MET A 29 28.18 19.25 61.65
CA MET A 29 28.29 20.03 60.42
C MET A 29 26.88 20.42 59.94
N LYS A 30 26.75 21.75 59.88
CA LYS A 30 25.52 22.44 59.42
C LYS A 30 25.10 21.91 58.02
N SER A 31 23.91 21.32 57.96
CA SER A 31 23.28 20.89 56.71
C SER A 31 22.91 22.11 55.87
N ILE A 32 23.66 22.39 54.85
CA ILE A 32 23.23 23.25 53.77
C ILE A 32 22.34 22.39 52.84
N VAL A 33 21.03 22.58 52.94
CA VAL A 33 20.06 21.99 52.01
C VAL A 33 20.10 22.81 50.73
N LEU A 34 20.83 22.33 49.74
CA LEU A 34 20.80 22.87 48.38
C LEU A 34 19.56 22.30 47.66
N LEU A 35 18.50 23.06 47.63
CA LEU A 35 17.30 22.78 46.82
C LEU A 35 17.66 22.95 45.34
N ILE A 36 18.03 21.86 44.69
CA ILE A 36 18.11 21.81 43.23
C ILE A 36 16.67 21.73 42.71
N ALA A 37 16.11 22.86 42.31
CA ALA A 37 14.87 22.89 41.54
C ALA A 37 15.11 22.29 40.14
N LEU A 38 14.80 21.01 39.98
CA LEU A 38 14.77 20.36 38.66
C LEU A 38 13.58 20.93 37.88
N GLY A 39 13.81 21.98 37.11
CA GLY A 39 12.87 22.49 36.15
C GLY A 39 12.68 21.42 35.06
N ALA A 40 11.57 20.68 35.11
CA ALA A 40 11.18 19.81 34.03
C ALA A 40 10.86 20.67 32.81
N ILE A 41 11.81 20.79 31.88
CA ILE A 41 11.57 21.36 30.55
C ILE A 41 10.68 20.32 29.82
N ALA A 42 9.36 20.54 29.83
CA ALA A 42 8.43 19.81 28.99
C ALA A 42 8.71 20.21 27.54
N LEU A 43 9.49 19.40 26.84
CA LEU A 43 9.63 19.51 25.41
C LEU A 43 8.25 19.22 24.79
N PRO A 44 7.73 20.09 23.91
CA PRO A 44 6.49 19.81 23.21
C PRO A 44 6.70 18.54 22.38
N MET A 45 6.02 17.45 22.75
CA MET A 45 5.86 16.29 21.87
C MET A 45 5.07 16.75 20.66
N THR A 46 5.77 17.12 19.60
CA THR A 46 5.14 17.27 18.29
C THR A 46 4.61 15.90 17.90
N HIS A 47 3.32 15.67 18.12
CA HIS A 47 2.60 14.57 17.48
C HIS A 47 2.76 14.78 15.97
N ALA A 48 3.61 14.00 15.33
CA ALA A 48 3.60 13.87 13.88
C ALA A 48 2.18 13.46 13.51
N ALA A 49 1.44 14.35 12.87
CA ALA A 49 0.10 14.05 12.39
C ALA A 49 0.21 12.80 11.52
N GLN A 50 -0.41 11.73 11.97
CA GLN A 50 -0.44 10.47 11.24
C GLN A 50 -1.19 10.75 9.94
N THR A 51 -0.47 10.86 8.82
CA THR A 51 -1.09 11.18 7.53
C THR A 51 -2.07 10.07 7.21
N LYS A 52 -3.35 10.42 7.17
CA LYS A 52 -4.44 9.50 6.81
C LYS A 52 -4.06 8.87 5.46
N THR A 53 -4.06 7.55 5.37
CA THR A 53 -3.87 6.82 4.13
C THR A 53 -5.23 6.30 3.68
N GLU A 54 -5.59 6.55 2.44
CA GLU A 54 -6.80 6.01 1.81
C GLU A 54 -6.41 5.00 0.73
N SER A 55 -7.37 4.20 0.29
CA SER A 55 -7.14 3.22 -0.77
C SER A 55 -8.24 3.25 -1.82
N LEU A 56 -7.88 2.90 -3.06
CA LEU A 56 -8.77 2.75 -4.20
C LEU A 56 -8.39 1.48 -4.95
N VAL A 57 -9.39 0.70 -5.39
CA VAL A 57 -9.16 -0.50 -6.21
C VAL A 57 -9.82 -0.31 -7.58
N LEU A 58 -9.03 -0.53 -8.65
CA LEU A 58 -9.52 -0.40 -10.02
C LEU A 58 -8.72 -1.29 -10.99
N GLY A 59 -9.33 -1.59 -12.14
CA GLY A 59 -8.73 -2.34 -13.24
C GLY A 59 -9.05 -1.71 -14.59
N GLY A 60 -8.06 -1.64 -15.45
CA GLY A 60 -8.18 -1.03 -16.79
C GLY A 60 -7.27 -1.72 -17.81
N GLY A 61 -7.36 -3.05 -17.93
CA GLY A 61 -6.47 -3.89 -18.72
C GLY A 61 -5.43 -4.61 -17.87
N CYS A 62 -4.28 -4.93 -18.46
CA CYS A 62 -3.18 -5.56 -17.75
C CYS A 62 -2.72 -4.73 -16.55
N PHE A 63 -2.67 -5.36 -15.38
CA PHE A 63 -2.30 -4.69 -14.12
C PHE A 63 -0.86 -4.15 -14.11
N TRP A 64 0.09 -4.73 -14.84
CA TRP A 64 1.43 -4.15 -15.00
C TRP A 64 1.41 -2.77 -15.65
N CYS A 65 0.47 -2.54 -16.59
CA CYS A 65 0.29 -1.23 -17.22
C CYS A 65 -0.30 -0.22 -16.26
N THR A 66 -1.32 -0.61 -15.52
CA THR A 66 -2.02 0.28 -14.58
C THR A 66 -1.16 0.57 -13.35
N GLU A 67 -0.43 -0.42 -12.81
CA GLU A 67 0.56 -0.26 -11.74
C GLU A 67 1.61 0.79 -12.14
N ALA A 68 2.32 0.57 -13.25
CA ALA A 68 3.34 1.49 -13.75
C ALA A 68 2.82 2.92 -14.02
N ALA A 69 1.54 3.07 -14.37
CA ALA A 69 0.92 4.35 -14.59
C ALA A 69 0.67 5.10 -13.26
N TYR A 70 0.07 4.43 -12.26
CA TYR A 70 -0.28 5.06 -10.99
C TYR A 70 0.93 5.37 -10.11
N GLU A 71 2.02 4.62 -10.23
CA GLU A 71 3.29 4.92 -9.58
C GLU A 71 3.91 6.28 -10.01
N LEU A 72 3.46 6.86 -11.12
CA LEU A 72 3.89 8.19 -11.57
C LEU A 72 3.30 9.34 -10.75
N LEU A 73 2.21 9.09 -10.04
CA LEU A 73 1.44 10.14 -9.38
C LEU A 73 2.04 10.49 -8.03
N ARG A 74 2.33 11.78 -7.83
CA ARG A 74 2.73 12.28 -6.52
C ARG A 74 1.57 12.12 -5.53
N GLY A 75 1.84 11.55 -4.36
CA GLY A 75 0.84 11.27 -3.33
C GLY A 75 0.36 9.83 -3.31
N VAL A 76 0.61 9.05 -4.36
CA VAL A 76 0.51 7.60 -4.32
C VAL A 76 1.66 7.06 -3.48
N LYS A 77 1.34 6.24 -2.47
CA LYS A 77 2.31 5.65 -1.53
C LYS A 77 2.72 4.25 -1.96
N SER A 78 1.75 3.46 -2.40
CA SER A 78 1.96 2.11 -2.91
C SER A 78 0.91 1.74 -3.95
N VAL A 79 1.28 0.88 -4.87
CA VAL A 79 0.39 0.23 -5.83
C VAL A 79 0.66 -1.25 -5.77
N VAL A 80 -0.37 -2.06 -5.57
CA VAL A 80 -0.26 -3.52 -5.48
C VAL A 80 -1.13 -4.13 -6.56
N SER A 81 -0.53 -4.90 -7.47
CA SER A 81 -1.23 -5.69 -8.48
C SER A 81 -1.98 -6.86 -7.84
N GLY A 82 -3.18 -7.17 -8.32
CA GLY A 82 -4.02 -8.21 -7.73
C GLY A 82 -5.25 -8.53 -8.54
N TYR A 83 -6.17 -9.25 -7.91
CA TYR A 83 -7.40 -9.77 -8.49
C TYR A 83 -8.61 -9.38 -7.63
N SER A 84 -9.72 -8.99 -8.28
CA SER A 84 -10.97 -8.66 -7.57
C SER A 84 -12.18 -8.71 -8.50
N GLY A 85 -13.40 -8.66 -7.93
CA GLY A 85 -14.66 -8.61 -8.67
C GLY A 85 -15.16 -9.95 -9.21
N GLY A 86 -14.53 -11.06 -8.81
CA GLY A 86 -14.98 -12.44 -9.07
C GLY A 86 -15.40 -13.14 -7.79
N LYS A 87 -15.78 -14.43 -7.92
CA LYS A 87 -16.30 -15.25 -6.81
C LYS A 87 -15.29 -16.25 -6.27
N GLU A 88 -14.26 -16.58 -7.04
CA GLU A 88 -13.27 -17.56 -6.63
C GLU A 88 -12.45 -17.05 -5.44
N LEU A 89 -12.26 -17.92 -4.44
CA LEU A 89 -11.47 -17.59 -3.26
C LEU A 89 -10.01 -17.92 -3.51
N ASN A 90 -9.13 -16.99 -3.16
CA ASN A 90 -7.67 -17.14 -3.31
C ASN A 90 -7.26 -17.57 -4.73
N PRO A 91 -7.64 -16.79 -5.76
CA PRO A 91 -7.38 -17.16 -7.15
C PRO A 91 -5.89 -17.14 -7.44
N THR A 92 -5.43 -18.02 -8.35
CA THR A 92 -4.08 -18.02 -8.90
C THR A 92 -4.05 -17.37 -10.29
N TYR A 93 -2.88 -16.93 -10.71
CA TYR A 93 -2.70 -16.34 -12.05
C TYR A 93 -3.15 -17.28 -13.17
N GLU A 94 -2.86 -18.59 -13.06
CA GLU A 94 -3.28 -19.58 -14.04
C GLU A 94 -4.81 -19.65 -14.15
N GLN A 95 -5.52 -19.58 -13.03
CA GLN A 95 -6.99 -19.56 -13.01
C GLN A 95 -7.56 -18.28 -13.63
N ILE A 96 -6.89 -17.12 -13.39
CA ILE A 96 -7.24 -15.85 -14.04
C ILE A 96 -7.06 -15.96 -15.56
N CYS A 97 -5.92 -16.48 -16.01
CA CYS A 97 -5.63 -16.71 -17.43
C CYS A 97 -6.62 -17.70 -18.09
N ALA A 98 -7.02 -18.72 -17.35
CA ALA A 98 -8.06 -19.68 -17.80
C ALA A 98 -9.47 -19.07 -17.84
N LYS A 99 -9.66 -17.83 -17.31
CA LYS A 99 -10.94 -17.08 -17.32
C LYS A 99 -12.07 -17.75 -16.55
N VAL A 100 -11.74 -18.57 -15.54
CA VAL A 100 -12.72 -19.36 -14.78
C VAL A 100 -13.14 -18.71 -13.46
N THR A 101 -12.41 -17.67 -13.00
CA THR A 101 -12.62 -17.07 -11.68
C THR A 101 -13.64 -15.94 -11.65
N GLY A 102 -13.90 -15.29 -12.79
CA GLY A 102 -14.68 -14.06 -12.86
C GLY A 102 -13.96 -12.81 -12.33
N HIS A 103 -12.74 -12.94 -11.77
CA HIS A 103 -11.95 -11.79 -11.34
C HIS A 103 -11.43 -10.97 -12.52
N ALA A 104 -11.23 -9.67 -12.28
CA ALA A 104 -10.42 -8.81 -13.12
C ALA A 104 -9.01 -8.70 -12.54
N GLU A 105 -8.04 -8.43 -13.43
CA GLU A 105 -6.76 -7.87 -13.04
C GLU A 105 -6.98 -6.43 -12.58
N VAL A 106 -6.60 -6.15 -11.36
CA VAL A 106 -6.80 -4.84 -10.71
C VAL A 106 -5.54 -4.41 -9.97
N ILE A 107 -5.49 -3.14 -9.62
CA ILE A 107 -4.51 -2.59 -8.70
C ILE A 107 -5.20 -2.04 -7.47
N LYS A 108 -4.58 -2.20 -6.30
CA LYS A 108 -4.92 -1.49 -5.07
C LYS A 108 -3.91 -0.36 -4.89
N ILE A 109 -4.40 0.86 -4.88
CA ILE A 109 -3.63 2.08 -4.73
C ILE A 109 -3.78 2.56 -3.29
N GLU A 110 -2.70 2.78 -2.57
CA GLU A 110 -2.70 3.49 -1.30
C GLU A 110 -2.13 4.90 -1.52
N PHE A 111 -2.84 5.90 -1.03
CA PHE A 111 -2.49 7.29 -1.31
C PHE A 111 -2.69 8.20 -0.10
N ASP A 112 -2.00 9.34 -0.11
CA ASP A 112 -2.17 10.44 0.83
C ASP A 112 -3.21 11.41 0.30
N PRO A 113 -4.41 11.50 0.89
CA PRO A 113 -5.49 12.39 0.41
C PRO A 113 -5.14 13.89 0.52
N ALA A 114 -4.12 14.24 1.31
CA ALA A 114 -3.62 15.62 1.35
C ALA A 114 -2.70 15.96 0.15
N ALA A 115 -2.16 14.95 -0.53
CA ALA A 115 -1.24 15.13 -1.66
C ALA A 115 -1.91 14.86 -3.02
N VAL A 116 -2.86 13.91 -3.07
CA VAL A 116 -3.66 13.59 -4.26
C VAL A 116 -5.07 13.18 -3.83
N THR A 117 -6.11 13.73 -4.46
CA THR A 117 -7.49 13.40 -4.10
C THR A 117 -8.00 12.15 -4.83
N LEU A 118 -9.06 11.54 -4.29
CA LEU A 118 -9.76 10.43 -4.94
C LEU A 118 -10.24 10.81 -6.36
N GLU A 119 -10.80 12.02 -6.50
CA GLU A 119 -11.29 12.52 -7.78
C GLU A 119 -10.16 12.61 -8.81
N LYS A 120 -8.95 13.04 -8.39
CA LYS A 120 -7.80 13.12 -9.29
C LYS A 120 -7.32 11.74 -9.73
N LEU A 121 -7.33 10.75 -8.84
CA LEU A 121 -7.03 9.36 -9.20
C LEU A 121 -8.06 8.79 -10.20
N LEU A 122 -9.34 9.09 -9.99
CA LEU A 122 -10.42 8.67 -10.91
C LEU A 122 -10.34 9.42 -12.25
N GLU A 123 -9.98 10.71 -12.27
CA GLU A 123 -9.75 11.46 -13.51
C GLU A 123 -8.59 10.86 -14.31
N PHE A 124 -7.50 10.49 -13.63
CA PHE A 124 -6.35 9.84 -14.25
C PHE A 124 -6.70 8.46 -14.83
N PHE A 125 -7.63 7.72 -14.21
CA PHE A 125 -8.10 6.42 -14.68
C PHE A 125 -8.57 6.44 -16.15
N TRP A 126 -9.29 7.49 -16.54
CA TRP A 126 -9.80 7.64 -17.91
C TRP A 126 -8.69 7.92 -18.96
N GLN A 127 -7.48 8.26 -18.51
CA GLN A 127 -6.34 8.53 -19.39
C GLN A 127 -5.46 7.29 -19.61
N VAL A 128 -5.49 6.31 -18.68
CA VAL A 128 -4.56 5.17 -18.72
C VAL A 128 -5.04 4.01 -19.59
N HIS A 129 -6.33 3.98 -19.96
CA HIS A 129 -6.91 2.91 -20.77
C HIS A 129 -8.06 3.42 -21.63
N ASN A 130 -8.61 2.56 -22.50
CA ASN A 130 -9.84 2.85 -23.23
C ASN A 130 -11.04 2.29 -22.46
N PRO A 131 -11.88 3.12 -21.79
CA PRO A 131 -12.99 2.65 -20.97
C PRO A 131 -14.22 2.22 -21.78
N THR A 132 -14.20 2.37 -23.10
CA THR A 132 -15.32 1.97 -23.98
C THR A 132 -15.14 0.58 -24.58
N GLN A 133 -13.95 -0.03 -24.38
CA GLN A 133 -13.64 -1.34 -24.95
C GLN A 133 -14.27 -2.48 -24.14
N VAL A 134 -14.90 -3.42 -24.82
CA VAL A 134 -15.52 -4.61 -24.24
C VAL A 134 -14.64 -5.84 -24.49
N GLY A 135 -14.58 -6.74 -23.49
CA GLY A 135 -13.91 -8.04 -23.61
C GLY A 135 -12.39 -7.99 -23.71
N GLY A 136 -11.79 -6.92 -23.22
CA GLY A 136 -10.33 -6.77 -23.18
C GLY A 136 -9.88 -5.31 -23.17
N GLN A 137 -8.57 -5.10 -23.31
CA GLN A 137 -7.98 -3.77 -23.42
C GLN A 137 -6.80 -3.79 -24.39
N GLY A 138 -6.93 -3.09 -25.50
CA GLY A 138 -5.93 -3.12 -26.57
C GLY A 138 -5.78 -4.54 -27.15
N ASN A 139 -4.59 -5.10 -27.04
CA ASN A 139 -4.27 -6.46 -27.50
C ASN A 139 -4.58 -7.54 -26.44
N ASP A 140 -4.80 -7.17 -25.20
CA ASP A 140 -5.10 -8.09 -24.11
C ASP A 140 -6.58 -8.50 -24.19
N LYS A 141 -6.86 -9.78 -24.46
CA LYS A 141 -8.20 -10.32 -24.71
C LYS A 141 -8.69 -11.18 -23.56
N GLY A 142 -9.83 -10.80 -23.00
CA GLY A 142 -10.49 -11.56 -21.95
C GLY A 142 -11.17 -10.69 -20.91
N PRO A 143 -12.14 -11.27 -20.16
CA PRO A 143 -12.90 -10.55 -19.14
C PRO A 143 -12.05 -10.08 -17.97
N GLN A 144 -10.87 -10.70 -17.74
CA GLN A 144 -9.92 -10.29 -16.72
C GLN A 144 -9.33 -8.89 -16.98
N TYR A 145 -9.34 -8.41 -18.21
CA TYR A 145 -8.84 -7.09 -18.60
C TYR A 145 -9.94 -6.03 -18.74
N ARG A 146 -11.13 -6.29 -18.20
CA ARG A 146 -12.24 -5.33 -18.26
C ARG A 146 -11.99 -4.09 -17.45
N SER A 147 -12.62 -3.00 -17.83
CA SER A 147 -12.59 -1.74 -17.08
C SER A 147 -13.53 -1.85 -15.86
N ILE A 148 -12.99 -1.64 -14.66
CA ILE A 148 -13.72 -1.80 -13.39
C ILE A 148 -13.20 -0.87 -12.30
N ILE A 149 -14.10 -0.31 -11.50
CA ILE A 149 -13.81 0.42 -10.25
C ILE A 149 -14.54 -0.31 -9.14
N LEU A 150 -13.80 -0.69 -8.08
CA LEU A 150 -14.35 -1.40 -6.93
C LEU A 150 -14.35 -0.45 -5.72
N PHE A 151 -15.53 -0.03 -5.30
CA PHE A 151 -15.70 0.93 -4.22
C PHE A 151 -15.77 0.27 -2.84
N ALA A 152 -15.08 0.84 -1.85
CA ALA A 152 -15.10 0.36 -0.47
C ALA A 152 -16.27 0.93 0.34
N ASP A 153 -16.79 2.10 -0.07
CA ASP A 153 -17.87 2.80 0.63
C ASP A 153 -18.73 3.68 -0.32
N ALA A 154 -19.77 4.27 0.25
CA ALA A 154 -20.70 5.11 -0.49
C ALA A 154 -20.05 6.38 -1.07
N THR A 155 -19.02 6.92 -0.41
CA THR A 155 -18.29 8.11 -0.86
C THR A 155 -17.50 7.78 -2.12
N GLN A 156 -16.79 6.66 -2.12
CA GLN A 156 -16.06 6.18 -3.31
C GLN A 156 -17.01 5.85 -4.45
N LYS A 157 -18.16 5.22 -4.16
CA LYS A 157 -19.19 4.95 -5.17
C LYS A 157 -19.65 6.23 -5.85
N ALA A 158 -20.07 7.22 -5.05
CA ALA A 158 -20.57 8.50 -5.57
C ALA A 158 -19.49 9.25 -6.40
N ALA A 159 -18.23 9.24 -5.93
CA ALA A 159 -17.12 9.83 -6.66
C ALA A 159 -16.87 9.12 -8.00
N ALA A 160 -16.89 7.77 -8.02
CA ALA A 160 -16.69 6.98 -9.23
C ALA A 160 -17.82 7.22 -10.25
N GLU A 161 -19.09 7.23 -9.81
CA GLU A 161 -20.24 7.49 -10.67
C GLU A 161 -20.20 8.91 -11.26
N LYS A 162 -19.88 9.92 -10.45
CA LYS A 162 -19.69 11.30 -10.89
C LYS A 162 -18.57 11.42 -11.91
N SER A 163 -17.42 10.79 -11.63
CA SER A 163 -16.26 10.79 -12.53
C SER A 163 -16.56 10.11 -13.86
N LYS A 164 -17.26 8.96 -13.83
CA LYS A 164 -17.73 8.27 -15.04
C LYS A 164 -18.66 9.13 -15.89
N ALA A 165 -19.62 9.80 -15.26
CA ALA A 165 -20.55 10.69 -15.94
C ALA A 165 -19.83 11.89 -16.59
N ALA A 166 -18.83 12.47 -15.94
CA ALA A 166 -18.02 13.53 -16.51
C ALA A 166 -17.18 13.03 -17.70
N ALA A 167 -16.56 11.86 -17.56
CA ALA A 167 -15.76 11.24 -18.62
C ALA A 167 -16.60 10.87 -19.87
N ALA A 168 -17.85 10.53 -19.71
CA ALA A 168 -18.74 10.19 -20.83
C ALA A 168 -18.87 11.30 -21.89
N ASN A 169 -18.61 12.55 -21.51
CA ASN A 169 -18.61 13.68 -22.46
C ASN A 169 -17.32 13.74 -23.32
N VAL A 170 -16.28 12.97 -22.98
CA VAL A 170 -14.98 12.95 -23.66
C VAL A 170 -14.89 11.83 -24.68
N PHE A 171 -15.55 10.70 -24.41
CA PHE A 171 -15.49 9.51 -25.25
C PHE A 171 -16.67 9.48 -26.24
N ARG A 172 -16.39 9.06 -27.48
CA ARG A 172 -17.41 8.91 -28.53
C ARG A 172 -18.38 7.76 -28.24
N ASP A 173 -17.80 6.64 -27.78
CA ASP A 173 -18.53 5.40 -27.52
C ASP A 173 -18.92 5.32 -26.02
N PRO A 174 -19.95 4.59 -25.66
CA PRO A 174 -20.37 4.42 -24.26
C PRO A 174 -19.26 3.83 -23.38
N ILE A 175 -19.08 4.40 -22.19
CA ILE A 175 -18.15 3.87 -21.18
C ILE A 175 -18.73 2.58 -20.59
N THR A 176 -17.97 1.48 -20.70
CA THR A 176 -18.36 0.13 -20.23
C THR A 176 -17.85 -0.19 -18.83
N THR A 177 -17.12 0.73 -18.21
CA THR A 177 -16.55 0.55 -16.85
C THR A 177 -17.60 0.12 -15.84
N GLU A 178 -17.37 -1.02 -15.19
CA GLU A 178 -18.18 -1.48 -14.06
C GLU A 178 -17.85 -0.66 -12.81
N ILE A 179 -18.87 -0.33 -12.00
CA ILE A 179 -18.69 0.27 -10.67
C ILE A 179 -19.41 -0.64 -9.69
N VAL A 180 -18.66 -1.43 -8.93
CA VAL A 180 -19.17 -2.50 -8.08
C VAL A 180 -18.55 -2.44 -6.67
N PRO A 181 -19.19 -3.05 -5.65
CA PRO A 181 -18.61 -3.12 -4.31
C PRO A 181 -17.27 -3.88 -4.30
N LEU A 182 -16.34 -3.42 -3.48
CA LEU A 182 -15.12 -4.15 -3.17
C LEU A 182 -15.41 -5.19 -2.10
N GLU A 183 -15.68 -6.43 -2.49
CA GLU A 183 -15.87 -7.54 -1.55
C GLU A 183 -14.53 -8.03 -1.00
N LYS A 184 -13.57 -8.31 -1.87
CA LYS A 184 -12.25 -8.79 -1.52
C LYS A 184 -11.23 -8.42 -2.58
N PHE A 185 -10.05 -8.01 -2.14
CA PHE A 185 -8.85 -7.87 -2.94
C PHE A 185 -7.89 -9.02 -2.64
N TRP A 186 -7.41 -9.69 -3.68
CA TRP A 186 -6.43 -10.75 -3.61
C TRP A 186 -5.13 -10.25 -4.25
N PRO A 187 -4.05 -10.05 -3.47
CA PRO A 187 -2.76 -9.68 -4.06
C PRO A 187 -2.31 -10.73 -5.08
N ALA A 188 -1.82 -10.28 -6.21
CA ALA A 188 -1.18 -11.18 -7.17
C ALA A 188 0.18 -11.65 -6.63
N GLU A 189 0.70 -12.70 -7.22
CA GLU A 189 1.97 -13.32 -6.86
C GLU A 189 3.12 -12.30 -6.92
N GLU A 190 4.13 -12.48 -6.10
CA GLU A 190 5.24 -11.53 -5.92
C GLU A 190 5.96 -11.19 -7.22
N TYR A 191 6.04 -12.13 -8.16
CA TYR A 191 6.68 -11.90 -9.47
C TYR A 191 5.89 -10.95 -10.38
N HIS A 192 4.63 -10.62 -10.05
CA HIS A 192 3.82 -9.63 -10.75
C HIS A 192 3.99 -8.22 -10.20
N GLN A 193 4.45 -8.07 -8.95
CA GLN A 193 4.61 -6.77 -8.33
C GLN A 193 5.79 -6.01 -8.93
N ASP A 194 5.62 -4.71 -9.19
CA ASP A 194 6.64 -3.85 -9.81
C ASP A 194 7.19 -4.40 -11.15
N TYR A 195 6.37 -5.15 -11.88
CA TYR A 195 6.86 -5.94 -13.01
C TYR A 195 7.56 -5.10 -14.07
N PHE A 196 7.00 -3.94 -14.44
CA PHE A 196 7.62 -3.04 -15.40
C PHE A 196 8.98 -2.51 -14.93
N ARG A 197 9.11 -2.16 -13.67
CA ARG A 197 10.34 -1.65 -13.08
C ARG A 197 11.42 -2.72 -12.98
N ARG A 198 11.03 -3.95 -12.64
CA ARG A 198 11.95 -5.11 -12.53
C ARG A 198 12.35 -5.69 -13.89
N ASN A 199 11.50 -5.55 -14.91
CA ASN A 199 11.67 -6.20 -16.22
C ASN A 199 11.54 -5.22 -17.40
N PRO A 200 12.26 -4.07 -17.43
CA PRO A 200 12.04 -3.01 -18.43
C PRO A 200 12.31 -3.47 -19.87
N ASN A 201 13.15 -4.50 -20.04
CA ASN A 201 13.55 -5.05 -21.35
C ASN A 201 12.69 -6.23 -21.82
N ALA A 202 11.73 -6.72 -21.00
CA ALA A 202 10.80 -7.73 -21.46
C ALA A 202 9.97 -7.20 -22.64
N GLY A 203 9.66 -8.05 -23.62
CA GLY A 203 9.00 -7.62 -24.86
C GLY A 203 7.71 -6.83 -24.62
N TYR A 204 6.82 -7.33 -23.74
CA TYR A 204 5.58 -6.63 -23.39
C TYR A 204 5.87 -5.27 -22.72
N CYS A 205 6.85 -5.20 -21.82
CA CYS A 205 7.27 -3.95 -21.19
C CYS A 205 7.77 -2.92 -22.20
N SER A 206 8.63 -3.33 -23.12
CA SER A 206 9.24 -2.44 -24.12
C SER A 206 8.24 -1.96 -25.16
N TYR A 207 7.38 -2.85 -25.66
CA TYR A 207 6.47 -2.53 -26.77
C TYR A 207 5.10 -2.01 -26.33
N VAL A 208 4.62 -2.34 -25.13
CA VAL A 208 3.29 -1.95 -24.67
C VAL A 208 3.35 -0.96 -23.52
N ILE A 209 4.08 -1.26 -22.44
CA ILE A 209 4.07 -0.43 -21.24
C ILE A 209 4.89 0.85 -21.41
N ALA A 210 6.13 0.74 -21.88
CA ALA A 210 7.04 1.88 -21.98
C ALA A 210 6.48 3.05 -22.81
N PRO A 211 5.86 2.85 -24.00
CA PRO A 211 5.21 3.94 -24.73
C PRO A 211 4.08 4.61 -23.98
N LYS A 212 3.24 3.83 -23.27
CA LYS A 212 2.14 4.36 -22.46
C LYS A 212 2.67 5.22 -21.31
N VAL A 213 3.64 4.69 -20.55
CA VAL A 213 4.29 5.40 -19.44
C VAL A 213 4.95 6.69 -19.92
N LYS A 214 5.63 6.67 -21.08
CA LYS A 214 6.23 7.87 -21.68
C LYS A 214 5.17 8.93 -21.97
N LYS A 215 4.06 8.55 -22.60
CA LYS A 215 2.95 9.48 -22.92
C LYS A 215 2.33 10.06 -21.65
N LEU A 216 2.09 9.25 -20.61
CA LEU A 216 1.53 9.70 -19.34
C LEU A 216 2.49 10.66 -18.60
N LYS A 217 3.79 10.38 -18.59
CA LYS A 217 4.80 11.30 -18.03
C LYS A 217 4.77 12.67 -18.72
N GLN A 218 4.63 12.71 -20.03
CA GLN A 218 4.50 13.95 -20.80
C GLN A 218 3.22 14.70 -20.42
N SER A 219 2.07 14.02 -20.39
CA SER A 219 0.78 14.61 -20.00
C SER A 219 0.83 15.21 -18.59
N ILE A 220 1.40 14.49 -17.61
CA ILE A 220 1.58 14.97 -16.24
C ILE A 220 2.50 16.20 -16.18
N ALA A 221 3.56 16.23 -16.96
CA ALA A 221 4.49 17.37 -17.02
C ALA A 221 3.82 18.61 -17.63
N GLU A 222 3.02 18.44 -18.69
CA GLU A 222 2.27 19.52 -19.35
C GLU A 222 1.20 20.11 -18.41
N GLU A 223 0.49 19.26 -17.66
CA GLU A 223 -0.47 19.70 -16.65
C GLU A 223 0.20 20.53 -15.55
N LYS A 224 1.34 20.08 -15.02
CA LYS A 224 2.13 20.83 -14.03
C LYS A 224 2.66 22.18 -14.56
N ALA A 225 2.92 22.29 -15.85
CA ALA A 225 3.38 23.51 -16.48
C ALA A 225 2.24 24.50 -16.83
N GLY A 226 0.97 24.19 -16.50
CA GLY A 226 -0.18 25.02 -16.80
C GLY A 226 -0.52 25.12 -18.29
N LYS A 227 -0.10 24.13 -19.08
CA LYS A 227 -0.28 24.10 -20.54
C LYS A 227 -1.54 23.37 -20.99
N LYS A 228 -2.43 23.07 -20.05
CA LYS A 228 -3.76 22.47 -20.33
C LYS A 228 -4.86 23.25 -19.67
#